data_a8662f070ec87b2aad71de13c61f97b0
#
_entry.id   a8662f070ec87b2aad71de13c61f97b0
#
_cell.length_a   1.000
_cell.length_b   1.000
_cell.length_c   1.000
_cell.angle_alpha   90.00
_cell.angle_beta   90.00
_cell.angle_gamma   90.00
#
_symmetry.space_group_name_H-M   'P 1'
#
loop_
_entity.id
_entity.type
_entity.pdbx_description
1 polymer ?
#
loop_
_entity_poly.entity_id
_entity_poly.type
_entity_poly.pdbx_seq_one_letter_code
_entity_poly.pdbx_strand_id
1 'polypeptide(L)'
;MERVTLHVGLDTFRPVTVEVLEQHELHSERYEVAEAAWARIRAARRVLAVGTTTVRVLESLARRAPLQGRTDLFITPGFEFRVVDLLLTNFHLPKSTLLMLVSAFAGHERVLALYRHAIAERYRFFSYGDAMLLARAA
;
A
#
# COMPACT_ATOMS: atom_id res chain seq x y z
N MET A 1 -17.28 -0.35 8.46
CA MET A 1 -16.13 -1.04 7.83
C MET A 1 -16.57 -1.55 6.47
N GLU A 2 -15.79 -1.26 5.43
CA GLU A 2 -16.06 -1.72 4.07
C GLU A 2 -15.04 -2.79 3.66
N ARG A 3 -15.39 -3.60 2.66
CA ARG A 3 -14.54 -4.67 2.14
C ARG A 3 -14.28 -4.46 0.66
N VAL A 4 -13.06 -4.75 0.25
CA VAL A 4 -12.66 -4.85 -1.15
C VAL A 4 -12.10 -6.25 -1.39
N THR A 5 -12.34 -6.81 -2.57
CA THR A 5 -11.83 -8.14 -2.92
C THR A 5 -10.61 -8.00 -3.82
N LEU A 6 -9.56 -8.72 -3.46
CA LEU A 6 -8.27 -8.69 -4.12
C LEU A 6 -7.78 -10.10 -4.38
N HIS A 7 -7.27 -10.33 -5.58
CA HIS A 7 -6.60 -11.57 -5.96
C HIS A 7 -5.10 -11.28 -6.05
N VAL A 8 -4.42 -11.49 -4.91
CA VAL A 8 -3.00 -11.14 -4.76
C VAL A 8 -2.12 -12.22 -5.35
N GLY A 9 -1.22 -11.83 -6.27
CA GLY A 9 -0.22 -12.73 -6.84
C GLY A 9 1.08 -12.74 -6.04
N LEU A 10 1.93 -13.72 -6.29
CA LEU A 10 3.25 -13.86 -5.65
C LEU A 10 4.18 -12.69 -5.98
N ASP A 11 3.98 -12.04 -7.12
CA ASP A 11 4.82 -10.93 -7.60
C ASP A 11 4.76 -9.71 -6.69
N THR A 12 3.69 -9.54 -5.88
CA THR A 12 3.57 -8.47 -4.89
C THR A 12 4.74 -8.46 -3.90
N PHE A 13 5.29 -9.63 -3.60
CA PHE A 13 6.39 -9.80 -2.65
C PHE A 13 7.75 -9.95 -3.32
N ARG A 14 7.80 -9.86 -4.65
CA ARG A 14 9.06 -9.98 -5.40
C ARG A 14 9.98 -8.79 -5.13
N PRO A 15 11.26 -9.01 -4.80
CA PRO A 15 12.22 -7.91 -4.64
C PRO A 15 12.42 -7.13 -5.94
N VAL A 16 12.74 -5.84 -5.81
CA VAL A 16 13.15 -5.01 -6.93
C VAL A 16 14.59 -5.41 -7.32
N THR A 17 14.76 -5.84 -8.56
CA THR A 17 16.04 -6.35 -9.08
C THR A 17 16.71 -5.43 -10.10
N VAL A 18 16.03 -4.34 -10.50
CA VAL A 18 16.53 -3.37 -11.48
C VAL A 18 17.17 -2.17 -10.78
N GLU A 19 18.19 -1.57 -11.39
CA GLU A 19 18.87 -0.40 -10.84
C GLU A 19 18.03 0.89 -10.98
N VAL A 20 17.27 0.99 -12.07
CA VAL A 20 16.38 2.12 -12.36
C VAL A 20 14.95 1.70 -12.06
N LEU A 21 14.28 2.40 -11.14
CA LEU A 21 12.93 2.05 -10.68
C LEU A 21 11.89 2.02 -11.81
N GLU A 22 12.04 2.90 -12.79
CA GLU A 22 11.16 2.96 -13.96
C GLU A 22 11.22 1.70 -14.82
N GLN A 23 12.28 0.89 -14.69
CA GLN A 23 12.43 -0.40 -15.37
C GLN A 23 11.77 -1.55 -14.62
N HIS A 24 11.31 -1.33 -13.38
CA HIS A 24 10.64 -2.36 -12.62
C HIS A 24 9.22 -2.57 -13.14
N GLU A 25 8.92 -3.78 -13.59
CA GLU A 25 7.58 -4.18 -13.98
C GLU A 25 6.83 -4.76 -12.78
N LEU A 26 5.73 -4.10 -12.42
CA LEU A 26 4.81 -4.60 -11.42
C LEU A 26 3.66 -5.32 -12.12
N HIS A 27 3.48 -6.61 -11.84
CA HIS A 27 2.37 -7.38 -12.40
C HIS A 27 1.03 -6.85 -11.88
N SER A 28 0.04 -6.81 -12.76
CA SER A 28 -1.30 -6.36 -12.41
C SER A 28 -2.02 -7.39 -11.54
N GLU A 29 -2.78 -6.92 -10.57
CA GLU A 29 -3.61 -7.73 -9.69
C GLU A 29 -5.08 -7.43 -9.91
N ARG A 30 -5.89 -8.49 -9.94
CA ARG A 30 -7.34 -8.37 -10.11
C ARG A 30 -8.00 -7.90 -8.82
N TYR A 31 -8.97 -7.01 -8.96
CA TYR A 31 -9.76 -6.51 -7.83
C TYR A 31 -11.24 -6.37 -8.18
N GLU A 32 -12.06 -6.36 -7.14
CA GLU A 32 -13.49 -6.06 -7.22
C GLU A 32 -13.91 -5.22 -6.02
N VAL A 33 -14.62 -4.13 -6.28
CA VAL A 33 -15.18 -3.24 -5.25
C VAL A 33 -16.64 -3.00 -5.56
N ALA A 34 -17.53 -3.26 -4.59
CA ALA A 34 -18.94 -2.96 -4.74
C ALA A 34 -19.17 -1.45 -4.85
N GLU A 35 -20.06 -1.02 -5.72
CA GLU A 35 -20.38 0.39 -5.93
C GLU A 35 -20.80 1.08 -4.62
N ALA A 36 -21.64 0.43 -3.83
CA ALA A 36 -22.10 0.95 -2.54
C ALA A 36 -20.91 1.10 -1.54
N ALA A 37 -19.97 0.16 -1.54
CA ALA A 37 -18.77 0.25 -0.71
C ALA A 37 -17.89 1.44 -1.13
N TRP A 38 -17.67 1.61 -2.42
CA TRP A 38 -16.89 2.74 -2.94
C TRP A 38 -17.55 4.09 -2.62
N ALA A 39 -18.87 4.17 -2.77
CA ALA A 39 -19.62 5.39 -2.42
C ALA A 39 -19.43 5.76 -0.93
N ARG A 40 -19.51 4.79 -0.03
CA ARG A 40 -19.29 5.01 1.41
C ARG A 40 -17.84 5.38 1.74
N ILE A 41 -16.86 4.76 1.07
CA ILE A 41 -15.46 5.08 1.24
C ILE A 41 -15.19 6.53 0.83
N ARG A 42 -15.70 6.96 -0.33
CA ARG A 42 -15.55 8.33 -0.83
C ARG A 42 -16.21 9.38 0.07
N ALA A 43 -17.33 9.01 0.69
CA ALA A 43 -18.06 9.89 1.60
C ALA A 43 -17.45 9.95 3.01
N ALA A 44 -16.54 9.03 3.33
CA ALA A 44 -15.93 8.97 4.64
C ALA A 44 -15.05 10.20 4.90
N ARG A 45 -15.11 10.70 6.12
CA ARG A 45 -14.29 11.83 6.56
C ARG A 45 -12.80 11.44 6.64
N ARG A 46 -12.51 10.18 6.94
CA ARG A 46 -11.16 9.65 7.09
C ARG A 46 -11.13 8.18 6.69
N VAL A 47 -10.16 7.79 5.90
CA VAL A 47 -10.04 6.43 5.36
C VAL A 47 -8.81 5.74 5.93
N LEU A 48 -9.04 4.65 6.64
CA LEU A 48 -7.99 3.71 7.05
C LEU A 48 -7.99 2.52 6.10
N ALA A 49 -6.92 2.33 5.37
CA ALA A 49 -6.69 1.13 4.58
C ALA A 49 -5.97 0.07 5.42
N VAL A 50 -6.44 -1.15 5.33
CA VAL A 50 -5.77 -2.32 5.91
C VAL A 50 -5.13 -3.11 4.78
N GLY A 51 -3.80 -3.11 4.76
CA GLY A 51 -2.99 -3.76 3.71
C GLY A 51 -2.61 -2.83 2.56
N THR A 52 -1.41 -3.01 2.07
CA THR A 52 -0.84 -2.21 0.96
C THR A 52 -1.57 -2.41 -0.36
N THR A 53 -2.09 -3.62 -0.61
CA THR A 53 -2.86 -3.89 -1.81
C THR A 53 -4.19 -3.14 -1.81
N THR A 54 -4.82 -2.99 -0.64
CA THR A 54 -6.01 -2.15 -0.48
C THR A 54 -5.71 -0.69 -0.86
N VAL A 55 -4.57 -0.15 -0.44
CA VAL A 55 -4.13 1.20 -0.83
C VAL A 55 -4.06 1.33 -2.35
N ARG A 56 -3.45 0.38 -3.03
CA ARG A 56 -3.30 0.41 -4.49
C ARG A 56 -4.65 0.42 -5.21
N VAL A 57 -5.59 -0.39 -4.74
CA VAL A 57 -6.95 -0.41 -5.30
C VAL A 57 -7.67 0.91 -5.09
N LEU A 58 -7.71 1.42 -3.86
CA LEU A 58 -8.41 2.66 -3.55
C LEU A 58 -7.81 3.85 -4.30
N GLU A 59 -6.50 3.92 -4.41
CA GLU A 59 -5.82 5.00 -5.16
C GLU A 59 -6.01 4.85 -6.68
N SER A 60 -6.18 3.64 -7.19
CA SER A 60 -6.56 3.40 -8.59
C SER A 60 -7.99 3.90 -8.85
N LEU A 61 -8.95 3.57 -7.97
CA LEU A 61 -10.33 4.05 -8.07
C LEU A 61 -10.42 5.58 -8.00
N ALA A 62 -9.61 6.21 -7.16
CA ALA A 62 -9.53 7.67 -7.08
C ALA A 62 -9.05 8.31 -8.40
N ARG A 63 -8.39 7.53 -9.26
CA ARG A 63 -7.91 7.91 -10.60
C ARG A 63 -8.82 7.40 -11.71
N ARG A 64 -10.10 7.15 -11.38
CA ARG A 64 -11.15 6.73 -12.30
C ARG A 64 -10.98 5.32 -12.88
N ALA A 65 -10.24 4.44 -12.22
CA ALA A 65 -10.25 3.03 -12.57
C ALA A 65 -11.64 2.43 -12.37
N PRO A 66 -12.03 1.38 -13.13
CA PRO A 66 -13.32 0.74 -12.95
C PRO A 66 -13.43 0.02 -11.60
N LEU A 67 -14.65 -0.23 -11.12
CA LEU A 67 -14.90 -0.94 -9.86
C LEU A 67 -14.48 -2.41 -9.87
N GLN A 68 -14.37 -2.99 -11.05
CA GLN A 68 -13.78 -4.30 -11.29
C GLN A 68 -12.72 -4.18 -12.35
N GLY A 69 -11.58 -4.77 -12.13
CA GLY A 69 -10.49 -4.71 -13.10
C GLY A 69 -9.18 -5.22 -12.55
N ARG A 70 -8.11 -4.72 -13.12
CA ARG A 70 -6.75 -5.01 -12.68
C ARG A 70 -6.02 -3.71 -12.39
N THR A 71 -5.18 -3.71 -11.38
CA THR A 71 -4.30 -2.57 -11.09
C THR A 71 -2.84 -2.98 -11.19
N ASP A 72 -2.06 -2.18 -11.88
CA ASP A 72 -0.61 -2.24 -11.95
C ASP A 72 0.02 -1.00 -11.31
N LEU A 73 -0.75 -0.28 -10.52
CA LEU A 73 -0.31 0.96 -9.89
C LEU A 73 0.94 0.74 -9.04
N PHE A 74 2.01 1.39 -9.44
CA PHE A 74 3.31 1.35 -8.77
C PHE A 74 3.52 2.64 -7.99
N ILE A 75 3.44 2.55 -6.66
CA ILE A 75 3.54 3.71 -5.78
C ILE A 75 4.98 3.88 -5.32
N THR A 76 5.58 5.00 -5.70
CA THR A 76 6.95 5.38 -5.35
C THR A 76 6.96 6.74 -4.64
N PRO A 77 8.07 7.14 -4.01
CA PRO A 77 8.19 8.47 -3.41
C PRO A 77 7.79 9.59 -4.39
N GLY A 78 7.02 10.55 -3.90
CA GLY A 78 6.41 11.61 -4.71
C GLY A 78 4.98 11.33 -5.17
N PHE A 79 4.46 10.14 -4.93
CA PHE A 79 3.09 9.79 -5.26
C PHE A 79 2.08 10.62 -4.44
N GLU A 80 1.08 11.15 -5.11
CA GLU A 80 0.00 11.92 -4.49
C GLU A 80 -1.16 11.00 -4.09
N PHE A 81 -1.32 10.77 -2.79
CA PHE A 81 -2.45 10.00 -2.25
C PHE A 81 -3.71 10.87 -2.20
N ARG A 82 -4.83 10.34 -2.68
CA ARG A 82 -6.11 11.05 -2.80
C ARG A 82 -7.18 10.56 -1.86
N VAL A 83 -7.13 9.30 -1.45
CA VAL A 83 -8.20 8.65 -0.67
C VAL A 83 -7.70 8.20 0.69
N VAL A 84 -6.55 7.56 0.76
CA VAL A 84 -6.09 6.91 1.99
C VAL A 84 -5.43 7.91 2.93
N ASP A 85 -5.91 7.97 4.17
CA ASP A 85 -5.37 8.85 5.21
C ASP A 85 -4.51 8.12 6.23
N LEU A 86 -4.87 6.85 6.50
CA LEU A 86 -4.17 5.97 7.42
C LEU A 86 -3.93 4.61 6.77
N LEU A 87 -2.83 3.98 7.13
CA LEU A 87 -2.48 2.65 6.65
C LEU A 87 -2.08 1.75 7.81
N LEU A 88 -2.76 0.61 7.93
CA LEU A 88 -2.35 -0.48 8.79
C LEU A 88 -1.71 -1.56 7.93
N THR A 89 -0.46 -1.88 8.17
CA THR A 89 0.28 -2.86 7.37
C THR A 89 1.38 -3.54 8.19
N ASN A 90 1.85 -4.69 7.72
CA ASN A 90 3.00 -5.39 8.28
C ASN A 90 4.31 -4.64 7.98
N PHE A 91 5.40 -5.13 8.58
CA PHE A 91 6.75 -4.72 8.20
C PHE A 91 7.19 -5.48 6.95
N HIS A 92 7.83 -4.78 6.02
CA HIS A 92 8.22 -5.28 4.70
C HIS A 92 9.72 -5.45 4.58
N LEU A 93 10.15 -6.35 3.68
CA LEU A 93 11.58 -6.57 3.41
C LEU A 93 12.21 -5.38 2.69
N PRO A 94 13.55 -5.20 2.85
CA PRO A 94 14.32 -4.25 2.04
C PRO A 94 14.15 -4.52 0.54
N LYS A 95 14.29 -3.47 -0.27
CA LYS A 95 14.20 -3.52 -1.75
C LYS A 95 12.89 -4.09 -2.27
N SER A 96 11.80 -3.99 -1.50
CA SER A 96 10.46 -4.41 -1.94
C SER A 96 9.66 -3.21 -2.44
N THR A 97 8.73 -3.47 -3.36
CA THR A 97 7.76 -2.47 -3.82
C THR A 97 6.86 -1.99 -2.68
N LEU A 98 6.63 -2.85 -1.68
CA LEU A 98 5.82 -2.53 -0.51
C LEU A 98 6.53 -1.54 0.42
N LEU A 99 7.82 -1.68 0.61
CA LEU A 99 8.60 -0.70 1.38
C LEU A 99 8.63 0.66 0.69
N MET A 100 8.69 0.69 -0.64
CA MET A 100 8.59 1.94 -1.42
C MET A 100 7.24 2.61 -1.23
N LEU A 101 6.14 1.85 -1.28
CA LEU A 101 4.80 2.36 -1.05
C LEU A 101 4.69 2.98 0.35
N VAL A 102 5.15 2.27 1.37
CA VAL A 102 5.11 2.73 2.76
C VAL A 102 5.95 4.00 2.94
N SER A 103 7.12 4.06 2.31
CA SER A 103 7.98 5.25 2.31
C SER A 103 7.34 6.44 1.61
N ALA A 104 6.65 6.21 0.50
CA ALA A 104 5.88 7.25 -0.19
C ALA A 104 4.73 7.75 0.68
N PHE A 105 4.07 6.86 1.41
CA PHE A 105 2.91 7.18 2.24
C PHE A 105 3.26 7.98 3.50
N ALA A 106 4.21 7.51 4.28
CA ALA A 106 4.50 8.06 5.61
C ALA A 106 5.76 8.96 5.65
N GLY A 107 6.49 9.07 4.55
CA GLY A 107 7.76 9.78 4.47
C GLY A 107 8.95 8.86 4.70
N HIS A 108 9.93 8.94 3.82
CA HIS A 108 11.09 8.03 3.79
C HIS A 108 11.88 8.03 5.10
N GLU A 109 12.26 9.20 5.61
CA GLU A 109 13.04 9.31 6.85
C GLU A 109 12.28 8.76 8.06
N ARG A 110 10.97 9.04 8.13
CA ARG A 110 10.12 8.52 9.20
C ARG A 110 10.06 7.00 9.16
N VAL A 111 9.87 6.42 7.97
CA VAL A 111 9.80 4.96 7.80
C VAL A 111 11.13 4.32 8.18
N LEU A 112 12.26 4.88 7.78
CA LEU A 112 13.58 4.37 8.18
C LEU A 112 13.76 4.39 9.69
N ALA A 113 13.34 5.46 10.37
CA ALA A 113 13.41 5.56 11.83
C ALA A 113 12.52 4.51 12.51
N LEU A 114 11.30 4.29 12.00
CA LEU A 114 10.39 3.25 12.49
C LEU A 114 10.98 1.85 12.32
N TYR A 115 11.61 1.57 11.19
CA TYR A 115 12.23 0.27 10.95
C TYR A 115 13.44 0.02 11.83
N ARG A 116 14.28 1.05 12.09
CA ARG A 116 15.37 0.96 13.08
C ARG A 116 14.83 0.64 14.46
N HIS A 117 13.78 1.31 14.88
CA HIS A 117 13.10 1.04 16.14
C HIS A 117 12.56 -0.39 16.20
N ALA A 118 11.86 -0.83 15.17
CA ALA A 118 11.29 -2.17 15.09
C ALA A 118 12.37 -3.27 15.18
N ILE A 119 13.51 -3.06 14.51
CA ILE A 119 14.65 -3.98 14.58
C ILE A 119 15.23 -4.01 15.99
N ALA A 120 15.45 -2.86 16.61
CA ALA A 120 15.99 -2.75 17.97
C ALA A 120 15.08 -3.43 19.00
N GLU A 121 13.76 -3.29 18.84
CA GLU A 121 12.74 -3.89 19.73
C GLU A 121 12.34 -5.30 19.31
N ARG A 122 12.99 -5.89 18.31
CA ARG A 122 12.75 -7.26 17.82
C ARG A 122 11.33 -7.50 17.33
N TYR A 123 10.73 -6.53 16.64
CA TYR A 123 9.45 -6.71 15.99
C TYR A 123 9.57 -7.73 14.86
N ARG A 124 8.50 -8.48 14.66
CA ARG A 124 8.43 -9.53 13.64
C ARG A 124 7.97 -8.96 12.31
N PHE A 125 8.61 -9.42 11.25
CA PHE A 125 8.34 -8.96 9.88
C PHE A 125 7.31 -9.87 9.19
N PHE A 126 6.84 -9.45 8.03
CA PHE A 126 5.79 -10.13 7.25
C PHE A 126 4.51 -10.35 8.06
N SER A 127 3.90 -11.53 7.92
CA SER A 127 2.66 -11.94 8.57
C SER A 127 2.90 -12.62 9.93
N TYR A 128 4.04 -12.38 10.57
CA TYR A 128 4.38 -13.02 11.84
C TYR A 128 3.78 -12.33 13.09
N GLY A 129 2.90 -11.36 12.89
CA GLY A 129 2.03 -10.84 13.93
C GLY A 129 2.20 -9.36 14.28
N ASP A 130 3.32 -8.73 13.92
CA ASP A 130 3.53 -7.31 14.19
C ASP A 130 3.13 -6.45 12.99
N ALA A 131 2.73 -5.22 13.26
CA ALA A 131 2.24 -4.31 12.24
C ALA A 131 2.54 -2.85 12.60
N MET A 132 2.38 -1.98 11.61
CA MET A 132 2.49 -0.52 11.75
C MET A 132 1.14 0.12 11.47
N LEU A 133 0.81 1.15 12.25
CA LEU A 133 -0.26 2.09 11.90
C LEU A 133 0.38 3.42 11.51
N LEU A 134 0.21 3.81 10.27
CA LEU A 134 0.87 4.97 9.68
C LEU A 134 -0.15 6.04 9.31
N ALA A 135 0.18 7.30 9.58
CA ALA A 135 -0.53 8.44 9.03
C ALA A 135 0.18 8.92 7.76
N ARG A 136 -0.62 9.37 6.79
CA ARG A 136 -0.09 9.97 5.57
C ARG A 136 0.78 11.18 5.91
N ALA A 137 1.93 11.27 5.27
CA ALA A 137 2.78 12.46 5.35
C ALA A 137 2.07 13.69 4.75
N ALA A 138 2.34 14.83 5.32
CA ALA A 138 1.78 16.07 4.83
C ALA A 138 2.32 16.47 3.46
#